data_eb9a2b52956ea175aba66ea569662414
#
_entry.id   eb9a2b52956ea175aba66ea569662414
#
_cell.length_a   1.000
_cell.length_b   1.000
_cell.length_c   1.000
_cell.angle_alpha   90.00
_cell.angle_beta   90.00
_cell.angle_gamma   90.00
#
_symmetry.space_group_name_H-M   'P 1'
#
loop_
_entity.id
_entity.type
_entity.pdbx_description
1 polymer ?
#
loop_
_entity_poly.entity_id
_entity_poly.type
_entity_poly.pdbx_seq_one_letter_code
_entity_poly.pdbx_strand_id
1 'polypeptide(L)'
;MKKIVKILSVIFFLLIVAVGLLIAFIVKDVWDKTTNINKYEKYLGVEGKYKENFGIYNDIFPDTIPENVEVEDFCYIYYNPWDPCYLGYLVYTCDSETFEEEYERLSNITSSEEIYIYGTTDFPYELCAVYTDDYTGCIYALADTENSRFIYVELQYCNFFNDIKYMEYIPNEYLPIGYDATMGNPYRTEMMRKLYEK
;
A
#
# COMPACT_ATOMS: atom_id res chain seq x y z
N MET A 1 6.11 48.13 32.90
CA MET A 1 6.82 47.48 31.78
C MET A 1 7.21 46.02 32.05
N LYS A 2 8.00 45.65 33.05
CA LYS A 2 8.44 44.26 33.30
C LYS A 2 7.31 43.21 33.45
N LYS A 3 6.15 43.54 34.03
CA LYS A 3 5.01 42.64 34.21
C LYS A 3 4.30 42.37 32.82
N ILE A 4 4.15 43.42 32.00
CA ILE A 4 3.49 43.30 30.67
C ILE A 4 4.36 42.41 29.77
N VAL A 5 5.69 42.62 29.76
CA VAL A 5 6.62 41.78 28.98
C VAL A 5 6.53 40.30 29.40
N LYS A 6 6.45 39.99 30.67
CA LYS A 6 6.28 38.63 31.19
C LYS A 6 4.94 38.01 30.70
N ILE A 7 3.84 38.77 30.77
CA ILE A 7 2.54 38.29 30.30
C ILE A 7 2.56 38.02 28.81
N LEU A 8 3.11 38.93 28.01
CA LEU A 8 3.26 38.77 26.57
C LEU A 8 4.14 37.56 26.22
N SER A 9 5.24 37.32 26.94
CA SER A 9 6.08 36.13 26.74
C SER A 9 5.36 34.81 27.04
N VAL A 10 4.52 34.79 28.08
CA VAL A 10 3.72 33.60 28.40
C VAL A 10 2.66 33.35 27.33
N ILE A 11 1.96 34.40 26.89
CA ILE A 11 0.97 34.28 25.82
C ILE A 11 1.62 33.78 24.52
N PHE A 12 2.77 34.33 24.14
CA PHE A 12 3.51 33.92 22.95
C PHE A 12 3.96 32.45 23.06
N PHE A 13 4.46 32.02 24.22
CA PHE A 13 4.83 30.62 24.44
C PHE A 13 3.63 29.68 24.31
N LEU A 14 2.47 30.03 24.93
CA LEU A 14 1.23 29.24 24.80
C LEU A 14 0.75 29.14 23.38
N LEU A 15 0.90 30.21 22.60
CA LEU A 15 0.54 30.23 21.18
C LEU A 15 1.43 29.30 20.34
N ILE A 16 2.75 29.27 20.60
CA ILE A 16 3.68 28.33 19.96
C ILE A 16 3.30 26.88 20.31
N VAL A 17 2.99 26.61 21.56
CA VAL A 17 2.58 25.27 22.00
C VAL A 17 1.26 24.85 21.31
N ALA A 18 0.28 25.76 21.26
CA ALA A 18 -1.00 25.49 20.60
C ALA A 18 -0.83 25.20 19.09
N VAL A 19 0.00 26.01 18.41
CA VAL A 19 0.34 25.78 16.98
C VAL A 19 1.09 24.46 16.80
N GLY A 20 2.03 24.14 17.67
CA GLY A 20 2.76 22.86 17.65
C GLY A 20 1.83 21.65 17.83
N LEU A 21 0.87 21.74 18.76
CA LEU A 21 -0.14 20.69 18.98
C LEU A 21 -1.08 20.56 17.76
N LEU A 22 -1.48 21.67 17.15
CA LEU A 22 -2.31 21.67 15.94
C LEU A 22 -1.58 21.01 14.78
N ILE A 23 -0.31 21.37 14.55
CA ILE A 23 0.52 20.74 13.52
C ILE A 23 0.67 19.23 13.80
N ALA A 24 0.96 18.85 15.04
CA ALA A 24 1.09 17.44 15.43
C ALA A 24 -0.21 16.66 15.20
N PHE A 25 -1.36 17.30 15.44
CA PHE A 25 -2.68 16.70 15.18
C PHE A 25 -2.93 16.51 13.67
N ILE A 26 -2.59 17.49 12.85
CA ILE A 26 -2.74 17.43 11.38
C ILE A 26 -1.78 16.38 10.79
N VAL A 27 -0.54 16.33 11.25
CA VAL A 27 0.48 15.41 10.72
C VAL A 27 0.26 13.96 11.17
N LYS A 28 -0.48 13.73 12.26
CA LYS A 28 -0.74 12.39 12.79
C LYS A 28 -1.43 11.45 11.79
N ASP A 29 -2.29 11.98 10.94
CA ASP A 29 -3.05 11.18 9.97
C ASP A 29 -2.39 11.16 8.57
N VAL A 30 -1.22 11.80 8.40
CA VAL A 30 -0.49 11.82 7.12
C VAL A 30 0.32 10.56 6.88
N TRP A 31 0.75 9.88 7.96
CA TRP A 31 1.58 8.69 7.89
C TRP A 31 1.19 7.68 8.94
N ASP A 32 0.82 6.47 8.50
CA ASP A 32 0.55 5.33 9.38
C ASP A 32 1.27 4.09 8.80
N LYS A 33 2.11 3.45 9.59
CA LYS A 33 2.87 2.26 9.19
C LYS A 33 2.75 1.17 10.25
N THR A 34 2.58 -0.06 9.80
CA THR A 34 2.62 -1.23 10.67
C THR A 34 3.33 -2.41 9.99
N THR A 35 4.05 -3.15 10.79
CA THR A 35 4.60 -4.49 10.47
C THR A 35 4.05 -5.55 11.41
N ASN A 36 3.08 -5.17 12.25
CA ASN A 36 2.49 -6.08 13.23
C ASN A 36 1.25 -6.73 12.62
N ILE A 37 1.36 -8.02 12.32
CA ILE A 37 0.27 -8.81 11.73
C ILE A 37 -1.02 -8.80 12.56
N ASN A 38 -0.96 -8.67 13.88
CA ASN A 38 -2.14 -8.56 14.74
C ASN A 38 -2.98 -7.28 14.48
N LYS A 39 -2.47 -6.38 13.63
CA LYS A 39 -3.18 -5.20 13.17
C LYS A 39 -3.70 -5.32 11.75
N TYR A 40 -3.53 -6.49 11.12
CA TYR A 40 -3.92 -6.71 9.73
C TYR A 40 -5.35 -6.27 9.46
N GLU A 41 -6.32 -6.80 10.19
CA GLU A 41 -7.75 -6.52 10.02
C GLU A 41 -8.11 -5.04 10.19
N LYS A 42 -7.30 -4.29 10.94
CA LYS A 42 -7.48 -2.83 11.05
C LYS A 42 -7.19 -2.10 9.74
N TYR A 43 -6.31 -2.62 8.91
CA TYR A 43 -5.85 -1.94 7.69
C TYR A 43 -6.40 -2.56 6.41
N LEU A 44 -6.45 -3.87 6.32
CA LEU A 44 -6.73 -4.61 5.09
C LEU A 44 -8.00 -5.48 5.16
N GLY A 45 -8.42 -5.90 6.35
CA GLY A 45 -9.62 -6.72 6.51
C GLY A 45 -10.92 -6.01 6.14
N VAL A 46 -12.04 -6.71 6.27
CA VAL A 46 -13.41 -6.22 5.94
C VAL A 46 -13.71 -4.87 6.61
N GLU A 47 -13.25 -4.68 7.84
CA GLU A 47 -13.39 -3.46 8.63
C GLU A 47 -12.16 -2.53 8.50
N GLY A 48 -11.38 -2.70 7.44
CA GLY A 48 -10.13 -1.97 7.24
C GLY A 48 -10.31 -0.46 7.27
N LYS A 49 -9.50 0.22 8.07
CA LYS A 49 -9.56 1.66 8.35
C LYS A 49 -9.61 2.54 7.09
N TYR A 50 -8.99 2.09 6.01
CA TYR A 50 -8.82 2.86 4.80
C TYR A 50 -9.67 2.38 3.63
N LYS A 51 -10.45 1.30 3.81
CA LYS A 51 -11.26 0.66 2.78
C LYS A 51 -12.28 1.59 2.12
N GLU A 52 -12.90 2.49 2.89
CA GLU A 52 -13.95 3.37 2.41
C GLU A 52 -13.45 4.68 1.74
N ASN A 53 -12.18 5.01 1.91
CA ASN A 53 -11.72 6.37 1.61
C ASN A 53 -11.63 6.67 0.10
N PHE A 54 -11.55 5.67 -0.80
CA PHE A 54 -11.39 5.90 -2.24
C PHE A 54 -12.16 4.95 -3.17
N GLY A 55 -13.08 4.15 -2.65
CA GLY A 55 -13.93 3.28 -3.47
C GLY A 55 -13.18 2.12 -4.14
N ILE A 56 -11.93 1.88 -3.81
CA ILE A 56 -11.17 0.74 -4.29
C ILE A 56 -11.31 -0.38 -3.29
N TYR A 57 -12.02 -1.38 -3.72
CA TYR A 57 -12.20 -2.61 -2.98
C TYR A 57 -10.99 -3.51 -3.23
N ASN A 58 -10.25 -3.84 -2.17
CA ASN A 58 -9.17 -4.80 -2.25
C ASN A 58 -9.71 -6.17 -1.81
N ASP A 59 -10.22 -6.94 -2.77
CA ASP A 59 -10.68 -8.32 -2.59
C ASP A 59 -9.57 -9.36 -2.86
N ILE A 60 -8.40 -8.92 -3.30
CA ILE A 60 -7.24 -9.77 -3.54
C ILE A 60 -6.60 -10.20 -2.22
N PHE A 61 -6.35 -9.27 -1.30
CA PHE A 61 -5.90 -9.64 0.04
C PHE A 61 -7.00 -10.40 0.79
N PRO A 62 -6.66 -11.40 1.62
CA PRO A 62 -7.66 -12.12 2.41
C PRO A 62 -8.36 -11.18 3.40
N ASP A 63 -9.65 -11.39 3.63
CA ASP A 63 -10.42 -10.59 4.59
C ASP A 63 -9.89 -10.74 6.02
N THR A 64 -9.41 -11.92 6.35
CA THR A 64 -8.78 -12.26 7.62
C THR A 64 -7.59 -13.18 7.35
N ILE A 65 -6.58 -13.14 8.22
CA ILE A 65 -5.48 -14.10 8.12
C ILE A 65 -6.00 -15.50 8.46
N PRO A 66 -5.85 -16.52 7.58
CA PRO A 66 -6.27 -17.87 7.87
C PRO A 66 -5.60 -18.44 9.13
N GLU A 67 -6.27 -19.34 9.84
CA GLU A 67 -5.76 -19.88 11.12
C GLU A 67 -4.52 -20.78 10.96
N ASN A 68 -4.41 -21.47 9.81
CA ASN A 68 -3.37 -22.49 9.56
C ASN A 68 -2.23 -21.97 8.68
N VAL A 69 -1.83 -20.70 8.85
CA VAL A 69 -0.74 -20.10 8.09
C VAL A 69 0.40 -19.64 9.01
N GLU A 70 1.61 -19.69 8.49
CA GLU A 70 2.78 -19.05 9.08
C GLU A 70 3.06 -17.75 8.32
N VAL A 71 2.77 -16.60 8.95
CA VAL A 71 3.07 -15.30 8.35
C VAL A 71 4.58 -15.07 8.41
N GLU A 72 5.20 -15.00 7.24
CA GLU A 72 6.64 -14.76 7.10
C GLU A 72 6.99 -13.29 7.19
N ASP A 73 6.20 -12.45 6.51
CA ASP A 73 6.46 -11.02 6.48
C ASP A 73 5.17 -10.23 6.23
N PHE A 74 5.11 -9.03 6.79
CA PHE A 74 3.98 -8.12 6.65
C PHE A 74 4.42 -6.68 6.83
N CYS A 75 4.00 -5.83 5.92
CA CYS A 75 4.12 -4.39 6.04
C CYS A 75 2.91 -3.72 5.41
N TYR A 76 2.39 -2.71 6.07
CA TYR A 76 1.37 -1.85 5.49
C TYR A 76 1.63 -0.40 5.83
N ILE A 77 1.53 0.47 4.84
CA ILE A 77 1.78 1.90 4.92
C ILE A 77 0.61 2.63 4.29
N TYR A 78 0.06 3.54 5.04
CA TYR A 78 -0.83 4.59 4.55
C TYR A 78 -0.09 5.91 4.62
N TYR A 79 -0.01 6.62 3.51
CA TYR A 79 0.61 7.93 3.40
C TYR A 79 -0.30 8.88 2.64
N ASN A 80 -0.68 9.99 3.26
CA ASN A 80 -1.62 10.94 2.68
C ASN A 80 -1.13 12.38 2.90
N PRO A 81 -0.15 12.84 2.11
CA PRO A 81 0.26 14.24 2.14
C PRO A 81 -0.76 15.16 1.46
N TRP A 82 -1.37 14.71 0.35
CA TRP A 82 -2.39 15.41 -0.45
C TRP A 82 -3.40 14.42 -1.01
N ASP A 83 -2.89 13.32 -1.59
CA ASP A 83 -3.66 12.19 -2.06
C ASP A 83 -3.17 10.93 -1.34
N PRO A 84 -4.07 10.02 -0.96
CA PRO A 84 -3.69 8.84 -0.22
C PRO A 84 -2.91 7.85 -1.07
N CYS A 85 -1.87 7.32 -0.49
CA CYS A 85 -1.03 6.29 -1.03
C CYS A 85 -1.07 5.06 -0.13
N TYR A 86 -1.18 3.90 -0.75
CA TYR A 86 -1.22 2.60 -0.08
C TYR A 86 -0.05 1.77 -0.59
N LEU A 87 0.81 1.37 0.33
CA LEU A 87 1.85 0.40 0.06
C LEU A 87 1.73 -0.71 1.08
N GLY A 88 1.71 -1.94 0.61
CA GLY A 88 1.69 -3.04 1.52
C GLY A 88 2.05 -4.35 0.88
N TYR A 89 2.43 -5.29 1.71
CA TYR A 89 2.58 -6.68 1.33
C TYR A 89 2.26 -7.59 2.52
N LEU A 90 1.83 -8.78 2.19
CA LEU A 90 1.62 -9.89 3.11
C LEU A 90 2.24 -11.13 2.47
N VAL A 91 3.02 -11.86 3.25
CA VAL A 91 3.59 -13.13 2.83
C VAL A 91 3.33 -14.18 3.90
N TYR A 92 2.79 -15.31 3.49
CA TYR A 92 2.62 -16.45 4.38
C TYR A 92 2.79 -17.78 3.66
N THR A 93 3.20 -18.79 4.39
CA THR A 93 3.14 -20.21 4.02
C THR A 93 1.97 -20.89 4.71
N CYS A 94 1.41 -21.92 4.08
CA CYS A 94 0.28 -22.67 4.59
C CYS A 94 0.39 -24.17 4.27
N ASP A 95 -0.51 -24.97 4.82
CA ASP A 95 -0.67 -26.35 4.42
C ASP A 95 -1.32 -26.49 3.04
N SER A 96 -1.30 -27.69 2.47
CA SER A 96 -1.81 -27.93 1.10
C SER A 96 -3.31 -27.67 0.96
N GLU A 97 -4.11 -27.92 2.00
CA GLU A 97 -5.55 -27.70 1.97
C GLU A 97 -5.85 -26.21 1.92
N THR A 98 -5.27 -25.43 2.80
CA THR A 98 -5.37 -23.96 2.82
C THR A 98 -4.83 -23.33 1.53
N PHE A 99 -3.76 -23.92 0.97
CA PHE A 99 -3.19 -23.45 -0.29
C PHE A 99 -4.18 -23.64 -1.46
N GLU A 100 -4.80 -24.80 -1.59
CA GLU A 100 -5.78 -25.08 -2.64
C GLU A 100 -7.01 -24.17 -2.52
N GLU A 101 -7.54 -23.98 -1.31
CA GLU A 101 -8.69 -23.11 -1.05
C GLU A 101 -8.40 -21.66 -1.43
N GLU A 102 -7.24 -21.13 -1.03
CA GLU A 102 -6.85 -19.76 -1.33
C GLU A 102 -6.53 -19.56 -2.82
N TYR A 103 -5.88 -20.53 -3.44
CA TYR A 103 -5.61 -20.51 -4.87
C TYR A 103 -6.93 -20.51 -5.68
N GLU A 104 -7.92 -21.32 -5.28
CA GLU A 104 -9.25 -21.30 -5.89
C GLU A 104 -9.96 -19.96 -5.67
N ARG A 105 -9.90 -19.39 -4.47
CA ARG A 105 -10.46 -18.06 -4.17
C ARG A 105 -9.87 -16.99 -5.10
N LEU A 106 -8.57 -16.93 -5.20
CA LEU A 106 -7.85 -15.96 -6.04
C LEU A 106 -8.16 -16.15 -7.53
N SER A 107 -8.23 -17.40 -8.00
CA SER A 107 -8.55 -17.74 -9.39
C SER A 107 -9.97 -17.32 -9.80
N ASN A 108 -10.87 -17.19 -8.85
CA ASN A 108 -12.24 -16.73 -9.08
C ASN A 108 -12.40 -15.20 -9.05
N ILE A 109 -11.36 -14.46 -8.67
CA ILE A 109 -11.38 -13.01 -8.74
C ILE A 109 -11.27 -12.56 -10.20
N THR A 110 -12.14 -11.63 -10.59
CA THR A 110 -12.05 -11.02 -11.91
C THR A 110 -10.83 -10.11 -11.97
N SER A 111 -9.77 -10.61 -12.57
CA SER A 111 -8.53 -9.85 -12.80
C SER A 111 -8.69 -8.81 -13.91
N SER A 112 -7.88 -7.77 -13.88
CA SER A 112 -7.79 -6.81 -14.97
C SER A 112 -7.36 -7.50 -16.27
N GLU A 113 -8.02 -7.15 -17.38
CA GLU A 113 -7.73 -7.76 -18.71
C GLU A 113 -6.33 -7.38 -19.21
N GLU A 114 -5.91 -6.15 -18.96
CA GLU A 114 -4.58 -5.66 -19.29
C GLU A 114 -3.70 -5.70 -18.05
N ILE A 115 -2.82 -6.71 -17.99
CA ILE A 115 -1.80 -6.83 -16.95
C ILE A 115 -0.62 -5.96 -17.35
N TYR A 116 -0.69 -4.67 -17.02
CA TYR A 116 0.34 -3.73 -17.41
C TYR A 116 0.80 -2.94 -16.19
N ILE A 117 1.87 -3.39 -15.57
CA ILE A 117 2.38 -2.78 -14.35
C ILE A 117 3.69 -2.05 -14.66
N TYR A 118 3.60 -0.78 -14.97
CA TYR A 118 4.76 0.07 -15.29
C TYR A 118 5.74 -0.52 -16.30
N GLY A 119 5.19 -1.09 -17.40
CA GLY A 119 5.98 -1.59 -18.50
C GLY A 119 6.43 -3.06 -18.37
N THR A 120 6.01 -3.75 -17.36
CA THR A 120 6.28 -5.18 -17.19
C THR A 120 5.00 -6.00 -17.03
N THR A 121 5.04 -7.24 -17.52
CA THR A 121 4.00 -8.26 -17.35
C THR A 121 4.55 -9.51 -16.68
N ASP A 122 5.85 -9.53 -16.38
CA ASP A 122 6.54 -10.70 -15.84
C ASP A 122 6.59 -10.63 -14.32
N PHE A 123 6.30 -11.74 -13.69
CA PHE A 123 6.31 -11.89 -12.24
C PHE A 123 7.30 -12.96 -11.79
N PRO A 124 7.87 -12.85 -10.57
CA PRO A 124 8.81 -13.85 -10.05
C PRO A 124 8.16 -15.19 -9.70
N TYR A 125 6.83 -15.19 -9.48
CA TYR A 125 6.00 -16.35 -9.14
C TYR A 125 4.73 -16.34 -9.98
N GLU A 126 3.92 -17.37 -9.87
CA GLU A 126 2.66 -17.49 -10.58
C GLU A 126 1.67 -16.39 -10.16
N LEU A 127 1.17 -15.62 -11.12
CA LEU A 127 0.17 -14.58 -10.87
C LEU A 127 -1.23 -15.20 -10.74
N CYS A 128 -1.82 -15.11 -9.55
CA CYS A 128 -3.14 -15.67 -9.27
C CYS A 128 -4.27 -14.67 -9.52
N ALA A 129 -4.09 -13.44 -9.08
CA ALA A 129 -5.07 -12.36 -9.24
C ALA A 129 -4.36 -11.03 -9.37
N VAL A 130 -4.94 -10.11 -10.15
CA VAL A 130 -4.39 -8.77 -10.32
C VAL A 130 -5.47 -7.73 -10.60
N TYR A 131 -5.37 -6.62 -9.93
CA TYR A 131 -6.04 -5.38 -10.28
C TYR A 131 -4.98 -4.37 -10.69
N THR A 132 -5.13 -3.79 -11.87
CA THR A 132 -4.27 -2.71 -12.35
C THR A 132 -5.10 -1.54 -12.85
N ASP A 133 -4.65 -0.37 -12.55
CA ASP A 133 -5.16 0.86 -13.11
C ASP A 133 -3.98 1.76 -13.47
N ASP A 134 -3.99 2.25 -14.70
CA ASP A 134 -2.89 3.04 -15.26
C ASP A 134 -2.55 4.29 -14.43
N TYR A 135 -3.50 4.79 -13.67
CA TYR A 135 -3.35 6.01 -12.87
C TYR A 135 -3.06 5.71 -11.41
N THR A 136 -3.73 4.71 -10.84
CA THR A 136 -3.74 4.46 -9.40
C THR A 136 -2.80 3.38 -8.93
N GLY A 137 -2.25 2.57 -9.83
CA GLY A 137 -1.29 1.52 -9.49
C GLY A 137 -1.85 0.11 -9.59
N CYS A 138 -1.46 -0.77 -8.67
CA CYS A 138 -1.80 -2.17 -8.75
C CYS A 138 -1.96 -2.84 -7.38
N ILE A 139 -2.77 -3.90 -7.37
CA ILE A 139 -2.85 -4.89 -6.31
C ILE A 139 -2.73 -6.26 -6.98
N TYR A 140 -1.95 -7.17 -6.43
CA TYR A 140 -1.83 -8.51 -6.97
C TYR A 140 -1.51 -9.56 -5.91
N ALA A 141 -1.78 -10.82 -6.25
CA ALA A 141 -1.37 -11.98 -5.48
C ALA A 141 -0.57 -12.95 -6.36
N LEU A 142 0.53 -13.45 -5.80
CA LEU A 142 1.40 -14.44 -6.42
C LEU A 142 1.38 -15.73 -5.60
N ALA A 143 1.47 -16.88 -6.27
CA ALA A 143 1.66 -18.18 -5.64
C ALA A 143 3.05 -18.74 -5.93
N ASP A 144 3.78 -19.05 -4.89
CA ASP A 144 4.96 -19.90 -4.92
C ASP A 144 4.51 -21.33 -4.62
N THR A 145 4.18 -22.07 -5.67
CA THR A 145 3.61 -23.42 -5.58
C THR A 145 4.59 -24.44 -5.02
N GLU A 146 5.89 -24.21 -5.14
CA GLU A 146 6.92 -25.11 -4.60
C GLU A 146 6.98 -25.08 -3.08
N ASN A 147 6.65 -23.91 -2.49
CA ASN A 147 6.75 -23.68 -1.04
C ASN A 147 5.38 -23.52 -0.37
N SER A 148 4.25 -23.72 -1.07
CA SER A 148 2.89 -23.48 -0.57
C SER A 148 2.76 -22.10 0.06
N ARG A 149 3.20 -21.07 -0.66
CA ARG A 149 3.35 -19.68 -0.18
C ARG A 149 2.58 -18.72 -1.05
N PHE A 150 1.91 -17.76 -0.43
CA PHE A 150 1.30 -16.62 -1.11
C PHE A 150 2.01 -15.32 -0.79
N ILE A 151 2.08 -14.44 -1.79
CA ILE A 151 2.65 -13.10 -1.71
C ILE A 151 1.61 -12.12 -2.27
N TYR A 152 1.11 -11.26 -1.41
CA TYR A 152 0.17 -10.19 -1.78
C TYR A 152 0.90 -8.87 -1.76
N VAL A 153 0.66 -8.03 -2.75
CA VAL A 153 1.27 -6.71 -2.85
C VAL A 153 0.24 -5.67 -3.25
N GLU A 154 0.25 -4.53 -2.57
CA GLU A 154 -0.53 -3.35 -2.90
C GLU A 154 0.39 -2.14 -3.11
N LEU A 155 0.26 -1.50 -4.26
CA LEU A 155 1.01 -0.33 -4.65
C LEU A 155 0.04 0.65 -5.34
N GLN A 156 -0.66 1.46 -4.55
CA GLN A 156 -1.72 2.32 -5.08
C GLN A 156 -1.55 3.79 -4.67
N TYR A 157 -2.00 4.68 -5.54
CA TYR A 157 -2.08 6.14 -5.33
C TYR A 157 -0.79 6.80 -4.89
N CYS A 158 0.35 6.24 -5.19
CA CYS A 158 1.62 6.75 -4.74
C CYS A 158 2.12 7.95 -5.54
N ASN A 159 1.23 8.75 -6.13
CA ASN A 159 1.60 9.87 -6.99
C ASN A 159 2.72 9.48 -7.97
N PHE A 160 2.56 8.32 -8.60
CA PHE A 160 3.60 7.65 -9.36
C PHE A 160 4.90 7.46 -8.55
N PHE A 161 4.77 7.26 -7.24
CA PHE A 161 5.88 7.07 -6.30
C PHE A 161 6.89 8.22 -6.26
N ASN A 162 6.44 9.46 -6.51
CA ASN A 162 7.30 10.63 -6.37
C ASN A 162 7.66 10.93 -4.93
N ASP A 163 6.67 10.77 -4.04
CA ASP A 163 6.77 11.21 -2.64
C ASP A 163 7.21 10.09 -1.71
N ILE A 164 7.07 8.83 -2.15
CA ILE A 164 7.45 7.67 -1.37
C ILE A 164 8.28 6.70 -2.20
N LYS A 165 9.43 6.32 -1.70
CA LYS A 165 10.33 5.38 -2.35
C LYS A 165 9.90 3.95 -2.03
N TYR A 166 8.97 3.41 -2.82
CA TYR A 166 8.41 2.08 -2.59
C TYR A 166 9.47 0.98 -2.39
N MET A 167 10.61 1.07 -3.08
CA MET A 167 11.72 0.11 -2.95
C MET A 167 12.38 0.08 -1.55
N GLU A 168 12.13 1.08 -0.70
CA GLU A 168 12.60 1.08 0.69
C GLU A 168 11.68 0.24 1.59
N TYR A 169 10.48 -0.12 1.09
CA TYR A 169 9.44 -0.78 1.88
C TYR A 169 9.03 -2.13 1.31
N ILE A 170 8.96 -2.27 -0.01
CA ILE A 170 8.57 -3.51 -0.66
C ILE A 170 9.83 -4.25 -1.12
N PRO A 171 10.08 -5.47 -0.66
CA PRO A 171 11.19 -6.29 -1.14
C PRO A 171 11.14 -6.48 -2.66
N ASN A 172 12.28 -6.34 -3.32
CA ASN A 172 12.36 -6.43 -4.78
C ASN A 172 11.91 -7.81 -5.31
N GLU A 173 12.06 -8.85 -4.52
CA GLU A 173 11.64 -10.20 -4.86
C GLU A 173 10.12 -10.40 -4.91
N TYR A 174 9.33 -9.44 -4.39
CA TYR A 174 7.87 -9.45 -4.47
C TYR A 174 7.35 -8.59 -5.63
N LEU A 175 8.22 -7.78 -6.22
CA LEU A 175 7.87 -6.90 -7.34
C LEU A 175 7.92 -7.63 -8.68
N PRO A 176 7.15 -7.19 -9.68
CA PRO A 176 7.27 -7.68 -11.06
C PRO A 176 8.69 -7.50 -11.58
N ILE A 177 9.13 -8.41 -12.45
CA ILE A 177 10.50 -8.40 -12.99
C ILE A 177 10.71 -7.16 -13.85
N GLY A 178 11.67 -6.33 -13.46
CA GLY A 178 11.95 -5.07 -14.15
C GLY A 178 11.01 -3.93 -13.79
N TYR A 179 10.19 -4.08 -12.72
CA TYR A 179 9.32 -3.02 -12.23
C TYR A 179 10.10 -1.76 -11.86
N ASP A 180 9.73 -0.65 -12.47
CA ASP A 180 10.32 0.66 -12.19
C ASP A 180 9.26 1.76 -12.29
N ALA A 181 8.70 2.14 -11.15
CA ALA A 181 7.73 3.24 -11.06
C ALA A 181 8.38 4.59 -10.76
N THR A 182 9.69 4.72 -10.94
CA THR A 182 10.41 5.98 -10.67
C THR A 182 10.07 7.06 -11.70
N MET A 183 10.29 8.32 -11.30
CA MET A 183 10.15 9.44 -12.21
C MET A 183 11.16 9.31 -13.35
N GLY A 184 10.66 9.39 -14.60
CA GLY A 184 11.50 9.26 -15.80
C GLY A 184 11.47 7.87 -16.43
N ASN A 185 10.82 6.87 -15.82
CA ASN A 185 10.52 5.63 -16.49
C ASN A 185 9.78 5.91 -17.83
N PRO A 186 10.21 5.34 -18.96
CA PRO A 186 9.62 5.63 -20.28
C PRO A 186 8.13 5.30 -20.36
N TYR A 187 7.71 4.19 -19.76
CA TYR A 187 6.31 3.78 -19.71
C TYR A 187 5.45 4.79 -18.95
N ARG A 188 5.91 5.21 -17.77
CA ARG A 188 5.25 6.24 -16.98
C ARG A 188 5.15 7.56 -17.75
N THR A 189 6.21 7.96 -18.42
CA THR A 189 6.23 9.19 -19.25
C THR A 189 5.17 9.13 -20.35
N GLU A 190 5.02 7.99 -21.02
CA GLU A 190 4.02 7.77 -22.06
C GLU A 190 2.60 7.77 -21.49
N MET A 191 2.38 7.16 -20.32
CA MET A 191 1.08 7.21 -19.64
C MET A 191 0.68 8.64 -19.29
N MET A 192 1.59 9.40 -18.68
CA MET A 192 1.35 10.80 -18.35
C MET A 192 1.00 11.61 -19.60
N ARG A 193 1.70 11.38 -20.71
CA ARG A 193 1.38 12.00 -21.98
C ARG A 193 -0.05 11.69 -22.44
N LYS A 194 -0.46 10.42 -22.41
CA LYS A 194 -1.82 10.00 -22.78
C LYS A 194 -2.93 10.61 -21.91
N LEU A 195 -2.63 10.84 -20.63
CA LEU A 195 -3.59 11.45 -19.69
C LEU A 195 -3.78 12.96 -19.94
N TYR A 196 -2.70 13.67 -20.25
CA TYR A 196 -2.72 15.14 -20.35
C TYR A 196 -2.86 15.68 -21.78
N GLU A 197 -2.67 14.85 -22.82
CA GLU A 197 -2.85 15.23 -24.22
C GLU A 197 -4.27 14.95 -24.75
N LYS A 198 -5.20 14.52 -23.89
CA LYS A 198 -6.63 14.42 -24.20
C LYS A 198 -7.30 15.76 -23.98
#